data_462738c84e85f6f5e4f249a7337280be
#
_entry.id   462738c84e85f6f5e4f249a7337280be
#
_cell.length_a   1.000
_cell.length_b   1.000
_cell.length_c   1.000
_cell.angle_alpha   90.00
_cell.angle_beta   90.00
_cell.angle_gamma   90.00
#
_symmetry.space_group_name_H-M   'P 1'
#
loop_
_entity.id
_entity.type
_entity.pdbx_description
1 polymer ?
#
loop_
_entity_poly.entity_id
_entity_poly.type
_entity_poly.pdbx_seq_one_letter_code
_entity_poly.pdbx_strand_id
1 'polypeptide(L)'
;MLRYALKRFLSLLISLAVASLVIFVVIEVAPGDPASFMLGLNAQPETLAALRSXLGLDXSRPERYLXWVGGMLRGDFGTSYTYRTPVTEMIGDRLWVSVPLALYALFLSVIVAFPAGIYAASRRGRAGDVGVMGATQLGVAVPNFWFAMILVLIFSINLRWFSAGGFVGWDKGLFAGLHALTLPAIALALPQAAILARVMRSALLDVLGEDFMRTARAKGLTARQALWRHGLRNALIPVLTIIGLQFSFLLAGSIIIEQVFYLPGLGRLVFQSISARDLIVVESVVMLLVFSVILVNFLVDLAYAAVDPRLRART
;
A
#
# COMPACT_ATOMS: atom_id res chain seq x y z
N MET A 1 -7.57 -20.45 -18.87
CA MET A 1 -6.99 -20.02 -17.58
C MET A 1 -5.47 -20.09 -17.58
N LEU A 2 -4.88 -21.26 -17.93
CA LEU A 2 -3.42 -21.39 -17.90
C LEU A 2 -2.72 -20.39 -18.84
N ARG A 3 -3.22 -20.26 -20.06
CA ARG A 3 -2.64 -19.32 -21.03
C ARG A 3 -2.72 -17.88 -20.52
N TYR A 4 -3.87 -17.48 -19.94
CA TYR A 4 -4.05 -16.15 -19.36
C TYR A 4 -3.08 -15.94 -18.19
N ALA A 5 -2.98 -16.92 -17.29
CA ALA A 5 -2.09 -16.86 -16.14
C ALA A 5 -0.62 -16.74 -16.58
N LEU A 6 -0.23 -17.49 -17.63
CA LEU A 6 1.14 -17.41 -18.15
C LEU A 6 1.44 -16.05 -18.77
N LYS A 7 0.48 -15.48 -19.52
CA LYS A 7 0.64 -14.12 -20.09
C LYS A 7 0.79 -13.09 -18.99
N ARG A 8 -0.04 -13.17 -17.95
CA ARG A 8 0.02 -12.24 -16.82
C ARG A 8 1.31 -12.41 -16.02
N PHE A 9 1.76 -13.65 -15.86
CA PHE A 9 3.02 -13.92 -15.17
C PHE A 9 4.21 -13.36 -15.95
N LEU A 10 4.21 -13.52 -17.28
CA LEU A 10 5.25 -12.94 -18.12
C LEU A 10 5.24 -11.41 -18.03
N SER A 11 4.05 -10.80 -18.03
CA SER A 11 3.89 -9.36 -17.85
C SER A 11 4.43 -8.91 -16.50
N LEU A 12 4.20 -9.70 -15.44
CA LEU A 12 4.73 -9.45 -14.11
C LEU A 12 6.26 -9.44 -14.12
N LEU A 13 6.88 -10.44 -14.74
CA LEU A 13 8.34 -10.54 -14.81
C LEU A 13 8.95 -9.37 -15.58
N ILE A 14 8.34 -8.99 -16.71
CA ILE A 14 8.80 -7.85 -17.50
C ILE A 14 8.66 -6.55 -16.68
N SER A 15 7.53 -6.37 -16.00
CA SER A 15 7.31 -5.19 -15.15
C SER A 15 8.34 -5.09 -14.03
N LEU A 16 8.65 -6.22 -13.39
CA LEU A 16 9.66 -6.26 -12.33
C LEU A 16 11.05 -5.92 -12.87
N ALA A 17 11.40 -6.45 -14.05
CA ALA A 17 12.69 -6.16 -14.68
C ALA A 17 12.81 -4.67 -15.01
N VAL A 18 11.78 -4.09 -15.62
CA VAL A 18 11.76 -2.67 -15.96
C VAL A 18 11.81 -1.82 -14.70
N ALA A 19 11.03 -2.17 -13.68
CA ALA A 19 10.99 -1.43 -12.41
C ALA A 19 12.36 -1.45 -11.73
N SER A 20 13.03 -2.61 -11.69
CA SER A 20 14.35 -2.72 -11.05
C SER A 20 15.36 -1.84 -11.77
N LEU A 21 15.32 -1.82 -13.11
CA LEU A 21 16.23 -1.00 -13.89
C LEU A 21 15.96 0.50 -13.65
N VAL A 22 14.68 0.90 -13.65
CA VAL A 22 14.32 2.31 -13.41
C VAL A 22 14.75 2.74 -12.01
N ILE A 23 14.47 1.92 -10.99
CA ILE A 23 14.84 2.23 -9.61
C ILE A 23 16.36 2.39 -9.50
N PHE A 24 17.12 1.44 -10.07
CA PHE A 24 18.57 1.50 -10.03
C PHE A 24 19.09 2.77 -10.69
N VAL A 25 18.59 3.10 -11.90
CA VAL A 25 19.05 4.28 -12.64
C VAL A 25 18.73 5.56 -11.87
N VAL A 26 17.51 5.66 -11.30
CA VAL A 26 17.11 6.86 -10.55
C VAL A 26 18.01 7.05 -9.33
N ILE A 27 18.30 5.97 -8.61
CA ILE A 27 19.17 6.03 -7.43
C ILE A 27 20.61 6.39 -7.83
N GLU A 28 21.09 5.83 -8.95
CA GLU A 28 22.45 6.12 -9.44
C GLU A 28 22.63 7.58 -9.86
N VAL A 29 21.57 8.17 -10.40
CA VAL A 29 21.61 9.57 -10.86
C VAL A 29 21.39 10.54 -9.70
N ALA A 30 20.80 10.07 -8.61
CA ALA A 30 20.51 10.92 -7.44
C ALA A 30 21.80 11.56 -6.92
N PRO A 31 21.78 12.86 -6.65
CA PRO A 31 22.99 13.55 -6.18
C PRO A 31 23.42 13.07 -4.79
N GLY A 32 24.71 12.97 -4.61
CA GLY A 32 25.30 12.60 -3.32
C GLY A 32 25.95 11.21 -3.34
N ASP A 33 27.21 11.20 -3.02
CA ASP A 33 28.01 9.98 -2.92
C ASP A 33 27.91 9.44 -1.49
N PRO A 34 27.47 8.19 -1.29
CA PRO A 34 27.34 7.65 0.07
C PRO A 34 28.63 7.70 0.88
N ALA A 35 29.77 7.39 0.25
CA ALA A 35 31.06 7.40 0.95
C ALA A 35 31.41 8.81 1.42
N SER A 36 31.19 9.80 0.56
CA SER A 36 31.46 11.20 0.91
C SER A 36 30.54 11.67 2.04
N PHE A 37 29.27 11.24 2.01
CA PHE A 37 28.32 11.59 3.07
C PHE A 37 28.75 11.01 4.42
N MET A 38 29.20 9.75 4.41
CA MET A 38 29.59 9.07 5.65
C MET A 38 30.84 9.66 6.28
N LEU A 39 31.83 10.04 5.45
CA LEU A 39 33.12 10.56 5.93
C LEU A 39 33.11 12.07 6.16
N GLY A 40 32.16 12.78 5.55
CA GLY A 40 32.10 14.23 5.67
C GLY A 40 32.95 14.96 4.63
N LEU A 41 32.83 16.29 4.64
CA LEU A 41 33.43 17.14 3.60
C LEU A 41 34.95 17.18 3.63
N ASN A 42 35.55 16.87 4.75
CA ASN A 42 37.00 16.97 4.93
C ASN A 42 37.71 15.63 4.82
N ALA A 43 37.06 14.62 4.23
CA ALA A 43 37.64 13.29 4.10
C ALA A 43 38.90 13.31 3.19
N GLN A 44 39.92 12.58 3.61
CA GLN A 44 41.12 12.41 2.81
C GLN A 44 40.79 11.57 1.56
N PRO A 45 41.35 11.90 0.40
CA PRO A 45 41.04 11.16 -0.84
C PRO A 45 41.29 9.65 -0.73
N GLU A 46 42.36 9.25 -0.03
CA GLU A 46 42.68 7.84 0.15
C GLU A 46 41.63 7.11 0.98
N THR A 47 41.16 7.75 2.06
CA THR A 47 40.13 7.20 2.93
C THR A 47 38.79 7.08 2.17
N LEU A 48 38.52 8.09 1.36
CA LEU A 48 37.28 8.09 0.55
C LEU A 48 37.34 6.97 -0.49
N ALA A 49 38.45 6.79 -1.18
CA ALA A 49 38.63 5.72 -2.16
C ALA A 49 38.51 4.33 -1.48
N ALA A 50 39.12 4.18 -0.32
CA ALA A 50 39.05 2.93 0.43
C ALA A 50 37.62 2.61 0.85
N LEU A 51 36.87 3.62 1.30
CA LEU A 51 35.48 3.41 1.67
C LEU A 51 34.60 3.09 0.45
N ARG A 52 34.82 3.75 -0.66
CA ARG A 52 34.09 3.44 -1.89
C ARG A 52 34.30 2.00 -2.31
N SER A 53 35.56 1.52 -2.24
CA SER A 53 35.88 0.12 -2.50
C SER A 53 35.16 -0.85 -1.51
N UNK A 54 35.03 -0.42 -0.41
CA UNK A 54 34.44 -1.10 0.57
C UNK A 54 33.11 -1.29 0.44
N LEU A 55 32.49 -0.33 0.05
CA LEU A 55 31.07 -0.33 -0.22
C LEU A 55 30.73 -0.92 -1.60
N GLY A 56 31.73 -1.24 -2.40
CA GLY A 56 31.49 -1.77 -3.74
C GLY A 56 31.02 -0.72 -4.73
N LEU A 57 31.29 0.54 -4.46
CA LEU A 57 30.84 1.65 -5.32
C LEU A 57 31.79 1.88 -6.51
N ASP A 58 32.95 1.21 -6.54
CA ASP A 58 33.92 1.30 -7.63
C ASP A 58 33.62 0.34 -8.80
N UNK A 59 32.74 -0.64 -8.56
CA UNK A 59 32.29 -1.46 -9.49
C UNK A 59 31.57 -0.71 -10.47
N SER A 60 31.57 -1.12 -11.79
CA SER A 60 30.85 -0.46 -12.85
C SER A 60 29.33 -0.53 -12.59
N ARG A 61 28.59 0.40 -13.12
CA ARG A 61 27.15 0.45 -12.91
C ARG A 61 26.43 -0.84 -13.33
N PRO A 62 26.72 -1.41 -14.52
CA PRO A 62 26.09 -2.70 -14.88
C PRO A 62 26.44 -3.81 -13.90
N GLU A 63 27.67 -3.87 -13.42
CA GLU A 63 28.07 -4.90 -12.44
C GLU A 63 27.28 -4.73 -11.14
N ARG A 64 27.16 -3.52 -10.65
CA ARG A 64 26.41 -3.25 -9.43
C ARG A 64 24.94 -3.59 -9.59
N TYR A 65 24.36 -3.28 -10.74
CA TYR A 65 22.97 -3.65 -11.04
C TYR A 65 22.79 -5.17 -10.99
N LEU A 66 23.69 -5.89 -11.68
CA LEU A 66 23.58 -7.36 -11.71
C LEU A 66 23.81 -7.99 -10.33
N UNK A 67 24.55 -7.41 -9.55
CA UNK A 67 24.75 -7.81 -8.31
C UNK A 67 23.65 -7.70 -7.49
N TRP A 68 23.03 -6.57 -7.52
CA TRP A 68 21.85 -6.25 -6.78
C TRP A 68 20.67 -7.16 -7.16
N VAL A 69 20.35 -7.21 -8.44
CA VAL A 69 19.24 -8.05 -8.93
C VAL A 69 19.50 -9.53 -8.63
N GLY A 70 20.72 -9.99 -8.88
CA GLY A 70 21.08 -11.39 -8.62
C GLY A 70 21.00 -11.73 -7.13
N GLY A 71 21.35 -10.79 -6.29
CA GLY A 71 21.20 -10.92 -4.83
C GLY A 71 19.75 -11.02 -4.43
N MET A 72 18.91 -10.12 -4.95
CA MET A 72 17.47 -10.12 -4.64
C MET A 72 16.81 -11.45 -5.01
N LEU A 73 17.20 -12.04 -6.13
CA LEU A 73 16.66 -13.33 -6.57
C LEU A 73 17.02 -14.47 -5.62
N ARG A 74 18.07 -14.29 -4.82
CA ARG A 74 18.50 -15.27 -3.82
C ARG A 74 18.10 -14.89 -2.40
N GLY A 75 17.32 -13.82 -2.26
CA GLY A 75 16.90 -13.32 -0.95
C GLY A 75 17.92 -12.48 -0.23
N ASP A 76 18.98 -12.05 -0.93
CA ASP A 76 20.04 -11.21 -0.38
C ASP A 76 19.90 -9.80 -0.96
N PHE A 77 19.46 -8.88 -0.13
CA PHE A 77 19.26 -7.48 -0.53
C PHE A 77 20.48 -6.60 -0.27
N GLY A 78 21.59 -7.22 0.08
CA GLY A 78 22.83 -6.51 0.36
C GLY A 78 22.95 -6.10 1.82
N THR A 79 23.92 -5.25 2.10
CA THR A 79 24.25 -4.79 3.44
C THR A 79 24.15 -3.28 3.50
N SER A 80 23.48 -2.76 4.53
CA SER A 80 23.31 -1.33 4.75
C SER A 80 24.68 -0.64 4.81
N TYR A 81 24.84 0.46 4.10
CA TYR A 81 26.07 1.25 4.14
C TYR A 81 26.25 1.88 5.52
N THR A 82 25.16 2.34 6.13
CA THR A 82 25.19 3.08 7.39
C THR A 82 25.33 2.15 8.60
N TYR A 83 24.47 1.11 8.65
CA TYR A 83 24.36 0.27 9.86
C TYR A 83 25.14 -1.03 9.78
N ARG A 84 25.66 -1.37 8.60
CA ARG A 84 26.46 -2.60 8.37
C ARG A 84 25.69 -3.87 8.75
N THR A 85 24.37 -3.81 8.69
CA THR A 85 23.47 -4.97 8.89
C THR A 85 22.88 -5.40 7.55
N PRO A 86 22.54 -6.69 7.41
CA PRO A 86 21.86 -7.12 6.19
C PRO A 86 20.53 -6.39 6.00
N VAL A 87 20.29 -5.89 4.80
CA VAL A 87 19.06 -5.16 4.48
C VAL A 87 17.84 -6.04 4.70
N THR A 88 17.98 -7.35 4.45
CA THR A 88 16.90 -8.32 4.67
C THR A 88 16.39 -8.30 6.12
N GLU A 89 17.29 -8.19 7.09
CA GLU A 89 16.91 -8.10 8.51
C GLU A 89 16.17 -6.80 8.79
N MET A 90 16.69 -5.70 8.28
CA MET A 90 16.06 -4.39 8.46
C MET A 90 14.64 -4.37 7.92
N ILE A 91 14.46 -4.91 6.71
CA ILE A 91 13.15 -5.01 6.06
C ILE A 91 12.22 -5.92 6.86
N GLY A 92 12.73 -7.09 7.27
CA GLY A 92 11.93 -8.08 8.00
C GLY A 92 11.32 -7.52 9.27
N ASP A 93 12.10 -6.79 10.06
CA ASP A 93 11.61 -6.16 11.28
C ASP A 93 10.51 -5.14 11.00
N ARG A 94 10.68 -4.38 9.93
CA ARG A 94 9.76 -3.29 9.57
C ARG A 94 8.45 -3.79 8.95
N LEU A 95 8.49 -4.95 8.26
CA LEU A 95 7.29 -5.55 7.67
C LEU A 95 6.24 -5.87 8.72
N TRP A 96 6.66 -6.24 9.94
CA TRP A 96 5.74 -6.56 11.03
C TRP A 96 4.97 -5.35 11.55
N VAL A 97 5.32 -4.15 11.11
CA VAL A 97 4.58 -2.93 11.42
C VAL A 97 3.79 -2.47 10.19
N SER A 98 4.44 -2.36 9.03
CA SER A 98 3.83 -1.80 7.83
C SER A 98 2.70 -2.65 7.27
N VAL A 99 2.87 -3.98 7.21
CA VAL A 99 1.84 -4.87 6.65
C VAL A 99 0.61 -4.93 7.56
N PRO A 100 0.75 -5.17 8.88
CA PRO A 100 -0.43 -5.11 9.75
C PRO A 100 -1.13 -3.75 9.73
N LEU A 101 -0.38 -2.65 9.67
CA LEU A 101 -0.97 -1.33 9.58
C LEU A 101 -1.82 -1.17 8.31
N ALA A 102 -1.27 -1.58 7.16
CA ALA A 102 -1.99 -1.50 5.88
C ALA A 102 -3.25 -2.38 5.89
N LEU A 103 -3.14 -3.59 6.43
CA LEU A 103 -4.28 -4.51 6.53
C LEU A 103 -5.35 -3.97 7.47
N TYR A 104 -4.96 -3.39 8.59
CA TYR A 104 -5.88 -2.78 9.55
C TYR A 104 -6.61 -1.60 8.91
N ALA A 105 -5.87 -0.72 8.20
CA ALA A 105 -6.48 0.42 7.52
C ALA A 105 -7.44 -0.06 6.41
N LEU A 106 -7.08 -1.09 5.67
CA LEU A 106 -7.94 -1.67 4.65
C LEU A 106 -9.23 -2.22 5.26
N PHE A 107 -9.10 -2.95 6.36
CA PHE A 107 -10.24 -3.51 7.09
C PHE A 107 -11.20 -2.39 7.54
N LEU A 108 -10.66 -1.32 8.13
CA LEU A 108 -11.47 -0.17 8.55
C LEU A 108 -12.14 0.50 7.36
N SER A 109 -11.43 0.62 6.23
CA SER A 109 -11.99 1.20 5.02
C SER A 109 -13.20 0.41 4.52
N VAL A 110 -13.07 -0.92 4.50
CA VAL A 110 -14.16 -1.81 4.06
C VAL A 110 -15.35 -1.72 5.01
N ILE A 111 -15.11 -1.77 6.32
CA ILE A 111 -16.18 -1.73 7.33
C ILE A 111 -17.00 -0.44 7.23
N VAL A 112 -16.34 0.67 6.93
CA VAL A 112 -17.03 1.97 6.81
C VAL A 112 -17.65 2.12 5.41
N ALA A 113 -16.90 1.78 4.37
CA ALA A 113 -17.29 2.07 3.00
C ALA A 113 -18.45 1.21 2.51
N PHE A 114 -18.52 -0.07 2.88
CA PHE A 114 -19.57 -0.96 2.42
C PHE A 114 -20.95 -0.50 2.89
N PRO A 115 -21.18 -0.30 4.20
CA PRO A 115 -22.47 0.21 4.64
C PRO A 115 -22.80 1.59 4.06
N ALA A 116 -21.82 2.48 3.98
CA ALA A 116 -22.04 3.83 3.46
C ALA A 116 -22.43 3.80 1.98
N GLY A 117 -21.71 3.02 1.17
CA GLY A 117 -22.00 2.91 -0.26
C GLY A 117 -23.31 2.23 -0.55
N ILE A 118 -23.61 1.17 0.18
CA ILE A 118 -24.91 0.45 0.05
C ILE A 118 -26.06 1.37 0.42
N TYR A 119 -25.93 2.08 1.53
CA TYR A 119 -26.95 3.03 2.00
C TYR A 119 -27.19 4.11 0.96
N ALA A 120 -26.12 4.73 0.44
CA ALA A 120 -26.21 5.79 -0.56
C ALA A 120 -26.86 5.30 -1.85
N ALA A 121 -26.49 4.11 -2.33
CA ALA A 121 -27.08 3.53 -3.54
C ALA A 121 -28.57 3.23 -3.36
N SER A 122 -28.95 2.75 -2.18
CA SER A 122 -30.35 2.42 -1.91
C SER A 122 -31.24 3.66 -1.77
N ARG A 123 -30.64 4.83 -1.60
CA ARG A 123 -31.34 6.11 -1.46
C ARG A 123 -30.88 7.12 -2.51
N ARG A 124 -30.64 6.64 -3.71
CA ARG A 124 -30.13 7.45 -4.82
C ARG A 124 -30.95 8.74 -4.97
N GLY A 125 -30.23 9.88 -4.94
CA GLY A 125 -30.80 11.19 -5.13
C GLY A 125 -31.47 11.80 -3.91
N ARG A 126 -31.63 11.02 -2.84
CA ARG A 126 -32.25 11.51 -1.60
C ARG A 126 -31.19 12.15 -0.68
N ALA A 127 -31.65 12.73 0.42
CA ALA A 127 -30.79 13.43 1.38
C ALA A 127 -29.68 12.55 1.93
N GLY A 128 -29.96 11.27 2.21
CA GLY A 128 -28.97 10.33 2.71
C GLY A 128 -27.83 10.11 1.72
N ASP A 129 -28.17 9.96 0.44
CA ASP A 129 -27.19 9.82 -0.62
C ASP A 129 -26.31 11.08 -0.72
N VAL A 130 -26.93 12.25 -0.74
CA VAL A 130 -26.21 13.52 -0.81
C VAL A 130 -25.29 13.68 0.40
N GLY A 131 -25.78 13.30 1.59
CA GLY A 131 -24.98 13.37 2.82
C GLY A 131 -23.75 12.47 2.77
N VAL A 132 -23.92 11.22 2.33
CA VAL A 132 -22.80 10.29 2.22
C VAL A 132 -21.79 10.77 1.17
N MET A 133 -22.26 11.21 0.00
CA MET A 133 -21.37 11.71 -1.05
C MET A 133 -20.64 12.98 -0.61
N GLY A 134 -21.30 13.85 0.14
CA GLY A 134 -20.63 15.03 0.73
C GLY A 134 -19.57 14.64 1.72
N ALA A 135 -19.84 13.67 2.58
CA ALA A 135 -18.87 13.16 3.55
C ALA A 135 -17.66 12.53 2.86
N THR A 136 -17.88 11.79 1.76
CA THR A 136 -16.75 11.21 1.01
C THR A 136 -15.92 12.30 0.35
N GLN A 137 -16.54 13.36 -0.14
CA GLN A 137 -15.82 14.49 -0.72
C GLN A 137 -14.88 15.10 0.30
N LEU A 138 -15.35 15.30 1.54
CA LEU A 138 -14.51 15.79 2.64
C LEU A 138 -13.39 14.81 2.97
N GLY A 139 -13.70 13.52 3.00
CA GLY A 139 -12.71 12.50 3.31
C GLY A 139 -11.56 12.45 2.30
N VAL A 140 -11.85 12.68 1.03
CA VAL A 140 -10.81 12.74 -0.01
C VAL A 140 -10.03 14.05 0.07
N ALA A 141 -10.71 15.15 0.37
CA ALA A 141 -10.11 16.48 0.36
C ALA A 141 -9.17 16.74 1.54
N VAL A 142 -9.45 16.13 2.70
CA VAL A 142 -8.67 16.37 3.91
C VAL A 142 -7.31 15.67 3.79
N PRO A 143 -6.18 16.42 3.98
CA PRO A 143 -4.87 15.76 3.95
C PRO A 143 -4.75 14.77 5.11
N ASN A 144 -4.28 13.56 4.84
CA ASN A 144 -4.28 12.54 5.89
C ASN A 144 -3.27 12.82 7.00
N PHE A 145 -2.14 13.50 6.72
CA PHE A 145 -1.20 13.86 7.77
C PHE A 145 -1.81 14.89 8.75
N TRP A 146 -2.59 15.83 8.23
CA TRP A 146 -3.28 16.83 9.05
C TRP A 146 -4.36 16.16 9.91
N PHE A 147 -5.12 15.26 9.30
CA PHE A 147 -6.12 14.46 10.03
C PHE A 147 -5.46 13.61 11.11
N ALA A 148 -4.28 13.03 10.82
CA ALA A 148 -3.52 12.27 11.80
C ALA A 148 -3.15 13.13 13.00
N MET A 149 -2.71 14.35 12.75
CA MET A 149 -2.34 15.28 13.84
C MET A 149 -3.56 15.65 14.69
N ILE A 150 -4.73 15.84 14.07
CA ILE A 150 -5.97 16.11 14.78
C ILE A 150 -6.37 14.91 15.65
N LEU A 151 -6.23 13.69 15.11
CA LEU A 151 -6.51 12.47 15.88
C LEU A 151 -5.60 12.39 17.12
N VAL A 152 -4.31 12.72 16.96
CA VAL A 152 -3.38 12.72 18.07
C VAL A 152 -3.80 13.78 19.11
N LEU A 153 -4.14 14.96 18.65
CA LEU A 153 -4.56 16.05 19.53
C LEU A 153 -5.78 15.66 20.38
N ILE A 154 -6.79 15.07 19.76
CA ILE A 154 -8.05 14.73 20.44
C ILE A 154 -7.89 13.46 21.27
N PHE A 155 -7.44 12.37 20.67
CA PHE A 155 -7.52 11.04 21.28
C PHE A 155 -6.28 10.64 22.05
N SER A 156 -5.17 11.33 21.86
CA SER A 156 -3.94 11.06 22.59
C SER A 156 -3.65 12.13 23.64
N ILE A 157 -3.64 13.40 23.27
CA ILE A 157 -3.25 14.50 24.16
C ILE A 157 -4.42 14.85 25.09
N ASN A 158 -5.62 15.06 24.56
CA ASN A 158 -6.76 15.49 25.38
C ASN A 158 -7.44 14.33 26.10
N LEU A 159 -7.89 13.32 25.37
CA LEU A 159 -8.63 12.19 25.95
C LEU A 159 -7.71 11.12 26.55
N ARG A 160 -6.47 11.04 26.09
CA ARG A 160 -5.47 10.06 26.58
C ARG A 160 -5.93 8.61 26.42
N TRP A 161 -6.72 8.35 25.37
CA TRP A 161 -7.17 7.00 25.06
C TRP A 161 -6.09 6.19 24.33
N PHE A 162 -5.19 6.88 23.61
CA PHE A 162 -4.16 6.27 22.78
C PHE A 162 -2.82 6.98 22.98
N SER A 163 -1.73 6.26 22.69
CA SER A 163 -0.40 6.85 22.66
C SER A 163 -0.25 7.79 21.46
N ALA A 164 0.53 8.85 21.64
CA ALA A 164 0.83 9.81 20.58
C ALA A 164 1.75 9.23 19.51
N GLY A 165 2.49 8.16 19.83
CA GLY A 165 3.41 7.55 18.88
C GLY A 165 4.14 6.35 19.47
N GLY A 166 4.93 5.73 18.60
CA GLY A 166 5.69 4.55 18.94
C GLY A 166 4.87 3.28 18.84
N PHE A 167 5.57 2.15 18.84
CA PHE A 167 4.95 0.84 18.74
C PHE A 167 5.46 -0.06 19.85
N VAL A 168 4.54 -0.57 20.65
CA VAL A 168 4.86 -1.36 21.84
C VAL A 168 5.49 -2.72 21.53
N GLY A 169 5.28 -3.22 20.29
CA GLY A 169 5.74 -4.54 19.88
C GLY A 169 4.65 -5.60 20.03
N TRP A 170 4.69 -6.60 19.14
CA TRP A 170 3.71 -7.68 19.15
C TRP A 170 3.90 -8.64 20.31
N ASP A 171 5.07 -8.60 20.96
CA ASP A 171 5.35 -9.41 22.16
C ASP A 171 4.48 -9.00 23.35
N LYS A 172 3.93 -7.79 23.33
CA LYS A 172 2.99 -7.32 24.38
C LYS A 172 1.57 -7.81 24.16
N GLY A 173 1.33 -8.57 23.10
CA GLY A 173 0.04 -9.15 22.79
C GLY A 173 -0.59 -8.52 21.54
N LEU A 174 -1.51 -9.26 20.94
CA LEU A 174 -2.20 -8.82 19.72
C LEU A 174 -3.02 -7.54 19.97
N PHE A 175 -3.76 -7.50 21.09
CA PHE A 175 -4.60 -6.35 21.41
C PHE A 175 -3.76 -5.08 21.62
N ALA A 176 -2.64 -5.20 22.34
CA ALA A 176 -1.76 -4.05 22.57
C ALA A 176 -1.17 -3.51 21.27
N GLY A 177 -0.77 -4.41 20.38
CA GLY A 177 -0.25 -4.02 19.06
C GLY A 177 -1.31 -3.33 18.21
N LEU A 178 -2.52 -3.88 18.14
CA LEU A 178 -3.61 -3.28 17.37
C LEU A 178 -4.02 -1.94 17.97
N HIS A 179 -4.03 -1.82 19.28
CA HIS A 179 -4.35 -0.56 19.94
C HIS A 179 -3.33 0.53 19.56
N ALA A 180 -2.04 0.17 19.50
CA ALA A 180 -0.99 1.10 19.12
C ALA A 180 -1.13 1.53 17.65
N LEU A 181 -1.67 0.68 16.78
CA LEU A 181 -1.85 0.98 15.34
C LEU A 181 -3.19 1.63 15.01
N THR A 182 -4.08 1.83 16.00
CA THR A 182 -5.47 2.28 15.73
C THR A 182 -5.53 3.68 15.15
N LEU A 183 -4.91 4.68 15.79
CA LEU A 183 -4.93 6.05 15.24
C LEU A 183 -4.24 6.13 13.88
N PRO A 184 -3.05 5.53 13.69
CA PRO A 184 -2.46 5.49 12.35
C PRO A 184 -3.34 4.82 11.31
N ALA A 185 -4.00 3.72 11.66
CA ALA A 185 -4.89 3.01 10.73
C ALA A 185 -6.10 3.87 10.36
N ILE A 186 -6.69 4.59 11.31
CA ILE A 186 -7.81 5.50 11.04
C ILE A 186 -7.35 6.62 10.08
N ALA A 187 -6.17 7.19 10.32
CA ALA A 187 -5.65 8.25 9.47
C ALA A 187 -5.44 7.78 8.03
N LEU A 188 -4.90 6.57 7.86
CA LEU A 188 -4.71 5.98 6.53
C LEU A 188 -6.03 5.61 5.88
N ALA A 189 -7.00 5.13 6.68
CA ALA A 189 -8.25 4.59 6.16
C ALA A 189 -9.20 5.67 5.64
N LEU A 190 -9.13 6.90 6.15
CA LEU A 190 -10.12 7.94 5.82
C LEU A 190 -10.27 8.17 4.32
N PRO A 191 -9.22 8.52 3.57
CA PRO A 191 -9.39 8.74 2.12
C PRO A 191 -9.74 7.45 1.38
N GLN A 192 -9.24 6.31 1.81
CA GLN A 192 -9.51 5.04 1.15
C GLN A 192 -10.97 4.62 1.37
N ALA A 193 -11.50 4.83 2.57
CA ALA A 193 -12.92 4.56 2.85
C ALA A 193 -13.83 5.44 1.98
N ALA A 194 -13.46 6.70 1.83
CA ALA A 194 -14.22 7.64 1.00
C ALA A 194 -14.27 7.20 -0.46
N ILE A 195 -13.11 6.82 -1.01
CA ILE A 195 -13.01 6.33 -2.39
C ILE A 195 -13.81 5.03 -2.54
N LEU A 196 -13.64 4.11 -1.62
CA LEU A 196 -14.29 2.79 -1.69
C LEU A 196 -15.81 2.91 -1.55
N ALA A 197 -16.31 3.83 -0.72
CA ALA A 197 -17.74 4.09 -0.60
C ALA A 197 -18.34 4.57 -1.92
N ARG A 198 -17.62 5.48 -2.62
CA ARG A 198 -18.04 5.95 -3.94
C ARG A 198 -18.05 4.83 -4.97
N VAL A 199 -17.01 3.99 -4.96
CA VAL A 199 -16.91 2.84 -5.87
C VAL A 199 -18.05 1.85 -5.60
N MET A 200 -18.33 1.56 -4.34
CA MET A 200 -19.39 0.65 -3.95
C MET A 200 -20.76 1.17 -4.40
N ARG A 201 -21.01 2.47 -4.17
CA ARG A 201 -22.24 3.11 -4.62
C ARG A 201 -22.40 3.02 -6.14
N SER A 202 -21.35 3.36 -6.87
CA SER A 202 -21.37 3.35 -8.33
C SER A 202 -21.58 1.95 -8.88
N ALA A 203 -20.90 0.96 -8.31
CA ALA A 203 -21.04 -0.44 -8.74
C ALA A 203 -22.46 -0.97 -8.49
N LEU A 204 -23.05 -0.62 -7.34
CA LEU A 204 -24.43 -1.02 -7.04
C LEU A 204 -25.44 -0.35 -7.96
N LEU A 205 -25.27 0.94 -8.24
CA LEU A 205 -26.18 1.65 -9.14
C LEU A 205 -26.14 1.06 -10.55
N ASP A 206 -24.97 0.67 -11.02
CA ASP A 206 -24.84 0.01 -12.32
C ASP A 206 -25.56 -1.33 -12.35
N VAL A 207 -25.39 -2.14 -11.28
CA VAL A 207 -26.00 -3.47 -11.19
C VAL A 207 -27.53 -3.37 -11.03
N LEU A 208 -28.01 -2.40 -10.23
CA LEU A 208 -29.45 -2.24 -9.99
C LEU A 208 -30.23 -1.89 -11.28
N GLY A 209 -29.55 -1.34 -12.28
CA GLY A 209 -30.14 -1.05 -13.57
C GLY A 209 -30.14 -2.21 -14.55
N GLU A 210 -29.57 -3.36 -14.19
CA GLU A 210 -29.47 -4.51 -15.08
C GLU A 210 -30.77 -5.30 -15.17
N ASP A 211 -30.92 -6.04 -16.29
CA ASP A 211 -32.13 -6.82 -16.56
C ASP A 211 -32.37 -7.93 -15.55
N PHE A 212 -31.31 -8.58 -15.03
CA PHE A 212 -31.51 -9.64 -14.05
C PHE A 212 -32.11 -9.13 -12.74
N MET A 213 -31.88 -7.87 -12.40
CA MET A 213 -32.51 -7.24 -11.23
C MET A 213 -34.00 -7.03 -11.49
N ARG A 214 -34.34 -6.62 -12.70
CA ARG A 214 -35.73 -6.48 -13.11
C ARG A 214 -36.45 -7.84 -13.04
N THR A 215 -35.79 -8.90 -13.51
CA THR A 215 -36.28 -10.25 -13.45
C THR A 215 -36.53 -10.70 -12.01
N ALA A 216 -35.60 -10.42 -11.10
CA ALA A 216 -35.74 -10.77 -9.69
C ALA A 216 -36.95 -10.08 -9.06
N ARG A 217 -37.15 -8.79 -9.40
CA ARG A 217 -38.33 -8.03 -8.92
C ARG A 217 -39.62 -8.62 -9.49
N ALA A 218 -39.58 -9.00 -10.76
CA ALA A 218 -40.74 -9.61 -11.42
C ALA A 218 -41.12 -10.96 -10.79
N LYS A 219 -40.15 -11.67 -10.23
CA LYS A 219 -40.40 -12.95 -9.51
C LYS A 219 -40.90 -12.76 -8.10
N GLY A 220 -41.18 -11.52 -7.68
CA GLY A 220 -41.78 -11.23 -6.41
C GLY A 220 -40.87 -10.72 -5.32
N LEU A 221 -39.57 -10.55 -5.60
CA LEU A 221 -38.65 -9.99 -4.61
C LEU A 221 -38.89 -8.49 -4.42
N THR A 222 -38.78 -8.02 -3.19
CA THR A 222 -38.78 -6.60 -2.92
C THR A 222 -37.48 -5.98 -3.41
N ALA A 223 -37.43 -4.65 -3.53
CA ALA A 223 -36.19 -3.95 -3.91
C ALA A 223 -35.04 -4.30 -2.96
N ARG A 224 -35.31 -4.37 -1.67
CA ARG A 224 -34.34 -4.72 -0.65
C ARG A 224 -33.84 -6.16 -0.81
N GLN A 225 -34.77 -7.11 -1.02
CA GLN A 225 -34.41 -8.52 -1.23
C GLN A 225 -33.57 -8.70 -2.49
N ALA A 226 -33.96 -8.02 -3.59
CA ALA A 226 -33.20 -8.08 -4.84
C ALA A 226 -31.80 -7.51 -4.67
N LEU A 227 -31.67 -6.39 -3.94
CA LEU A 227 -30.38 -5.76 -3.65
C LEU A 227 -29.46 -6.74 -2.89
N TRP A 228 -29.93 -7.34 -1.81
CA TRP A 228 -29.10 -8.18 -0.96
C TRP A 228 -28.80 -9.55 -1.58
N ARG A 229 -29.77 -10.14 -2.29
CA ARG A 229 -29.59 -11.47 -2.88
C ARG A 229 -28.84 -11.47 -4.20
N HIS A 230 -29.03 -10.45 -5.02
CA HIS A 230 -28.48 -10.42 -6.39
C HIS A 230 -27.59 -9.21 -6.68
N GLY A 231 -28.02 -8.03 -6.28
CA GLY A 231 -27.33 -6.79 -6.58
C GLY A 231 -25.94 -6.72 -5.96
N LEU A 232 -25.87 -6.93 -4.65
CA LEU A 232 -24.63 -6.82 -3.89
C LEU A 232 -23.59 -7.85 -4.38
N ARG A 233 -24.03 -9.08 -4.61
CA ARG A 233 -23.14 -10.14 -5.07
C ARG A 233 -22.47 -9.78 -6.38
N ASN A 234 -23.23 -9.23 -7.32
CA ASN A 234 -22.67 -8.85 -8.63
C ASN A 234 -21.85 -7.57 -8.57
N ALA A 235 -22.19 -6.64 -7.69
CA ALA A 235 -21.45 -5.40 -7.51
C ALA A 235 -20.10 -5.63 -6.85
N LEU A 236 -19.95 -6.70 -6.07
CA LEU A 236 -18.69 -6.99 -5.36
C LEU A 236 -17.53 -7.29 -6.29
N ILE A 237 -17.78 -7.80 -7.50
CA ILE A 237 -16.71 -8.17 -8.41
C ILE A 237 -15.77 -7.00 -8.73
N PRO A 238 -16.27 -5.85 -9.26
CA PRO A 238 -15.36 -4.71 -9.47
C PRO A 238 -14.85 -4.09 -8.18
N VAL A 239 -15.63 -4.18 -7.09
CA VAL A 239 -15.22 -3.63 -5.79
C VAL A 239 -14.00 -4.39 -5.24
N LEU A 240 -13.97 -5.73 -5.38
CA LEU A 240 -12.83 -6.52 -4.92
C LEU A 240 -11.54 -6.14 -5.64
N THR A 241 -11.62 -5.80 -6.93
CA THR A 241 -10.47 -5.31 -7.70
C THR A 241 -9.91 -4.02 -7.07
N ILE A 242 -10.81 -3.09 -6.74
CA ILE A 242 -10.41 -1.82 -6.14
C ILE A 242 -9.82 -2.03 -4.75
N ILE A 243 -10.37 -2.95 -3.95
CA ILE A 243 -9.83 -3.28 -2.62
C ILE A 243 -8.37 -3.76 -2.74
N GLY A 244 -8.10 -4.63 -3.71
CA GLY A 244 -6.73 -5.10 -3.94
C GLY A 244 -5.78 -3.95 -4.27
N LEU A 245 -6.21 -3.06 -5.17
CA LEU A 245 -5.40 -1.89 -5.54
C LEU A 245 -5.20 -0.95 -4.34
N GLN A 246 -6.21 -0.81 -3.49
CA GLN A 246 -6.11 0.05 -2.31
C GLN A 246 -5.06 -0.44 -1.32
N PHE A 247 -4.86 -1.74 -1.19
CA PHE A 247 -3.80 -2.27 -0.34
C PHE A 247 -2.44 -1.72 -0.78
N SER A 248 -2.19 -1.69 -2.09
CA SER A 248 -0.95 -1.13 -2.65
C SER A 248 -0.81 0.35 -2.29
N PHE A 249 -1.88 1.13 -2.45
CA PHE A 249 -1.87 2.56 -2.10
C PHE A 249 -1.64 2.78 -0.60
N LEU A 250 -2.18 1.89 0.23
CA LEU A 250 -2.00 1.99 1.69
C LEU A 250 -0.54 1.75 2.07
N LEU A 251 0.11 0.77 1.45
CA LEU A 251 1.54 0.52 1.69
C LEU A 251 2.38 1.75 1.32
N ALA A 252 2.10 2.35 0.16
CA ALA A 252 2.83 3.54 -0.27
C ALA A 252 2.51 4.76 0.61
N GLY A 253 1.23 4.91 0.99
CA GLY A 253 0.77 6.04 1.79
C GLY A 253 1.21 6.00 3.25
N SER A 254 1.65 4.84 3.72
CA SER A 254 2.05 4.69 5.11
C SER A 254 3.33 5.47 5.46
N ILE A 255 4.11 5.89 4.45
CA ILE A 255 5.39 6.57 4.69
C ILE A 255 5.20 7.79 5.58
N ILE A 256 4.27 8.69 5.21
CA ILE A 256 4.01 9.91 5.97
C ILE A 256 3.40 9.58 7.34
N ILE A 257 2.46 8.66 7.37
CA ILE A 257 1.76 8.29 8.61
C ILE A 257 2.72 7.63 9.60
N GLU A 258 3.63 6.79 9.13
CA GLU A 258 4.64 6.19 9.99
C GLU A 258 5.56 7.24 10.59
N GLN A 259 5.87 8.31 9.84
CA GLN A 259 6.65 9.42 10.38
C GLN A 259 5.89 10.19 11.47
N VAL A 260 4.61 10.49 11.21
CA VAL A 260 3.79 11.24 12.18
C VAL A 260 3.69 10.49 13.52
N PHE A 261 3.51 9.16 13.46
CA PHE A 261 3.29 8.35 14.67
C PHE A 261 4.56 7.65 15.17
N TYR A 262 5.72 7.93 14.59
CA TYR A 262 6.98 7.30 14.99
C TYR A 262 6.90 5.79 14.99
N LEU A 263 6.30 5.22 13.94
CA LEU A 263 6.20 3.77 13.80
C LEU A 263 7.43 3.22 13.08
N PRO A 264 8.02 2.12 13.58
CA PRO A 264 9.20 1.53 12.94
C PRO A 264 8.79 0.63 11.76
N GLY A 265 8.31 1.26 10.69
CA GLY A 265 7.86 0.55 9.49
C GLY A 265 8.77 0.81 8.29
N LEU A 266 8.37 0.25 7.13
CA LEU A 266 9.13 0.38 5.88
C LEU A 266 9.21 1.82 5.39
N GLY A 267 8.12 2.57 5.52
CA GLY A 267 8.10 3.96 5.08
C GLY A 267 9.08 4.82 5.84
N ARG A 268 9.14 4.63 7.15
CA ARG A 268 10.10 5.33 7.98
C ARG A 268 11.53 4.91 7.65
N LEU A 269 11.74 3.62 7.37
CA LEU A 269 13.05 3.12 6.97
C LEU A 269 13.52 3.79 5.68
N VAL A 270 12.64 3.92 4.69
CA VAL A 270 12.96 4.62 3.43
C VAL A 270 13.36 6.06 3.71
N PHE A 271 12.57 6.77 4.51
CA PHE A 271 12.84 8.17 4.82
C PHE A 271 14.19 8.34 5.50
N GLN A 272 14.46 7.52 6.52
CA GLN A 272 15.73 7.57 7.26
C GLN A 272 16.92 7.23 6.34
N SER A 273 16.74 6.25 5.46
CA SER A 273 17.81 5.80 4.56
C SER A 273 18.11 6.84 3.48
N ILE A 274 17.07 7.53 2.98
CA ILE A 274 17.29 8.64 2.04
C ILE A 274 18.12 9.74 2.71
N SER A 275 17.74 10.09 3.94
CA SER A 275 18.43 11.14 4.70
C SER A 275 19.88 10.76 5.00
N ALA A 276 20.15 9.48 5.23
CA ALA A 276 21.51 8.98 5.52
C ALA A 276 22.29 8.59 4.26
N ARG A 277 21.71 8.75 3.08
CA ARG A 277 22.32 8.35 1.81
C ARG A 277 22.65 6.85 1.76
N ASP A 278 21.87 6.05 2.44
CA ASP A 278 22.01 4.59 2.45
C ASP A 278 21.26 4.01 1.26
N LEU A 279 21.87 4.17 0.09
CA LEU A 279 21.19 3.96 -1.19
C LEU A 279 20.81 2.49 -1.41
N ILE A 280 21.58 1.55 -0.88
CA ILE A 280 21.26 0.12 -1.04
C ILE A 280 19.95 -0.22 -0.29
N VAL A 281 19.72 0.38 0.87
CA VAL A 281 18.47 0.20 1.61
C VAL A 281 17.33 0.86 0.85
N VAL A 282 17.53 2.08 0.34
CA VAL A 282 16.48 2.80 -0.40
C VAL A 282 16.03 1.99 -1.61
N GLU A 283 16.97 1.55 -2.46
CA GLU A 283 16.60 0.84 -3.68
C GLU A 283 15.94 -0.52 -3.36
N SER A 284 16.38 -1.20 -2.31
CA SER A 284 15.82 -2.49 -1.91
C SER A 284 14.39 -2.34 -1.38
N VAL A 285 14.13 -1.35 -0.52
CA VAL A 285 12.80 -1.14 0.03
C VAL A 285 11.84 -0.63 -1.04
N VAL A 286 12.27 0.30 -1.89
CA VAL A 286 11.45 0.79 -2.99
C VAL A 286 11.11 -0.35 -3.94
N MET A 287 12.09 -1.22 -4.26
CA MET A 287 11.84 -2.39 -5.10
C MET A 287 10.83 -3.35 -4.45
N LEU A 288 10.93 -3.54 -3.14
CA LEU A 288 9.96 -4.38 -2.41
C LEU A 288 8.55 -3.80 -2.49
N LEU A 289 8.41 -2.48 -2.34
CA LEU A 289 7.10 -1.82 -2.43
C LEU A 289 6.54 -1.95 -3.85
N VAL A 290 7.38 -1.74 -4.87
CA VAL A 290 6.95 -1.89 -6.27
C VAL A 290 6.59 -3.35 -6.55
N PHE A 291 7.38 -4.30 -6.06
CA PHE A 291 7.06 -5.72 -6.18
C PHE A 291 5.71 -6.03 -5.56
N SER A 292 5.41 -5.47 -4.38
CA SER A 292 4.12 -5.67 -3.71
C SER A 292 2.96 -5.17 -4.57
N VAL A 293 3.11 -3.99 -5.17
CA VAL A 293 2.08 -3.42 -6.05
C VAL A 293 1.86 -4.31 -7.27
N ILE A 294 2.94 -4.70 -7.94
CA ILE A 294 2.87 -5.52 -9.15
C ILE A 294 2.26 -6.89 -8.82
N LEU A 295 2.69 -7.49 -7.69
CA LEU A 295 2.16 -8.80 -7.27
C LEU A 295 0.67 -8.73 -6.95
N VAL A 296 0.23 -7.69 -6.22
CA VAL A 296 -1.19 -7.51 -5.89
C VAL A 296 -2.00 -7.33 -7.17
N ASN A 297 -1.52 -6.53 -8.11
CA ASN A 297 -2.19 -6.35 -9.41
C ASN A 297 -2.31 -7.68 -10.15
N PHE A 298 -1.25 -8.49 -10.15
CA PHE A 298 -1.27 -9.81 -10.78
C PHE A 298 -2.30 -10.73 -10.12
N LEU A 299 -2.32 -10.77 -8.78
CA LEU A 299 -3.27 -11.62 -8.05
C LEU A 299 -4.72 -11.16 -8.28
N VAL A 300 -4.95 -9.84 -8.32
CA VAL A 300 -6.27 -9.28 -8.61
C VAL A 300 -6.72 -9.66 -10.03
N ASP A 301 -5.82 -9.56 -11.01
CA ASP A 301 -6.13 -9.95 -12.39
C ASP A 301 -6.50 -11.43 -12.49
N LEU A 302 -5.77 -12.29 -11.78
CA LEU A 302 -6.07 -13.73 -11.74
C LEU A 302 -7.41 -14.01 -11.08
N ALA A 303 -7.70 -13.34 -9.95
CA ALA A 303 -8.96 -13.50 -9.24
C ALA A 303 -10.13 -13.04 -10.11
N TYR A 304 -9.97 -11.90 -10.79
CA TYR A 304 -10.99 -11.36 -11.67
C TYR A 304 -11.27 -12.34 -12.84
N ALA A 305 -10.21 -12.88 -13.45
CA ALA A 305 -10.35 -13.85 -14.54
C ALA A 305 -11.00 -15.15 -14.07
N ALA A 306 -10.76 -15.56 -12.81
CA ALA A 306 -11.38 -16.77 -12.25
C ALA A 306 -12.88 -16.57 -12.05
N VAL A 307 -13.31 -15.36 -11.72
CA VAL A 307 -14.72 -15.05 -11.46
C VAL A 307 -15.48 -14.71 -12.74
N ASP A 308 -14.84 -14.04 -13.69
CA ASP A 308 -15.48 -13.57 -14.94
C ASP A 308 -15.07 -14.47 -16.12
N PRO A 309 -15.98 -15.35 -16.60
CA PRO A 309 -15.66 -16.23 -17.73
C PRO A 309 -15.39 -15.51 -19.05
N ARG A 310 -15.86 -14.26 -19.18
CA ARG A 310 -15.71 -13.50 -20.45
C ARG A 310 -14.25 -13.18 -20.74
N LEU A 311 -13.44 -12.98 -19.70
CA LEU A 311 -12.02 -12.71 -19.87
C LEU A 311 -11.25 -13.93 -20.38
N ARG A 312 -11.74 -15.14 -20.03
CA ARG A 312 -11.11 -16.38 -20.48
C ARG A 312 -11.27 -16.60 -21.97
N ALA A 313 -12.35 -16.10 -22.56
CA ALA A 313 -12.67 -16.32 -23.97
C ALA A 313 -11.92 -15.40 -24.92
N ARG A 314 -11.32 -14.31 -24.41
CA ARG A 314 -10.59 -13.33 -25.23
C ARG A 314 -9.10 -13.64 -25.37
N THR A 315 -8.63 -14.76 -24.80
CA THR A 315 -7.24 -15.19 -24.85
C THR A 315 -7.11 -16.54 -25.52
#